data_dd27c01e50d11a55f2ca3e3762cf0f98
#
_entry.id   dd27c01e50d11a55f2ca3e3762cf0f98
#
_cell.length_a   1.000
_cell.length_b   1.000
_cell.length_c   1.000
_cell.angle_alpha   90.00
_cell.angle_beta   90.00
_cell.angle_gamma   90.00
#
_symmetry.space_group_name_H-M   'P 1'
#
loop_
_entity.id
_entity.type
_entity.pdbx_description
1 polymer ?
#
loop_
_entity_poly.entity_id
_entity_poly.type
_entity_poly.pdbx_seq_one_letter_code
_entity_poly.pdbx_strand_id
1 'polypeptide(L)'
;MKPAFNVRQQSEIFIGPLADILSGVLPEGRVVVVSDSTIDRLYHSVLAQYDTVLIGLGESVKTMQTVEMIYRRFIELGVDRSTFVLAVGGGIVTDVAGFAASTYMRGVKFGFVSTTLLGQVDASVGGKNGVNVDGYK
;
A
#
# COMPACT_ATOMS: atom_id res chain seq x y z
N MET A 1 -8.83 -13.59 12.13
CA MET A 1 -7.49 -14.24 11.99
C MET A 1 -6.56 -13.65 13.03
N LYS A 2 -5.73 -14.46 13.65
CA LYS A 2 -4.74 -13.96 14.62
C LYS A 2 -3.48 -13.49 13.88
N PRO A 3 -2.88 -12.36 14.27
CA PRO A 3 -1.64 -11.92 13.67
C PRO A 3 -0.49 -12.90 14.02
N ALA A 4 0.45 -13.06 13.08
CA ALA A 4 1.67 -13.82 13.33
C ALA A 4 2.59 -13.07 14.30
N PHE A 5 2.64 -11.73 14.18
CA PHE A 5 3.45 -10.87 15.03
C PHE A 5 2.74 -9.54 15.30
N ASN A 6 3.06 -8.93 16.44
CA ASN A 6 2.71 -7.56 16.76
C ASN A 6 3.99 -6.72 16.88
N VAL A 7 4.05 -5.61 16.15
CA VAL A 7 5.19 -4.69 16.17
C VAL A 7 4.84 -3.47 17.03
N ARG A 8 5.53 -3.32 18.16
CA ARG A 8 5.36 -2.19 19.08
C ARG A 8 3.90 -1.93 19.49
N GLN A 9 3.05 -2.96 19.48
CA GLN A 9 1.61 -2.86 19.75
C GLN A 9 0.83 -1.90 18.79
N GLN A 10 1.44 -1.52 17.68
CA GLN A 10 0.86 -0.58 16.71
C GLN A 10 0.57 -1.20 15.36
N SER A 11 1.26 -2.28 15.00
CA SER A 11 1.08 -2.96 13.73
C SER A 11 0.99 -4.46 13.92
N GLU A 12 0.10 -5.07 13.19
CA GLU A 12 -0.11 -6.52 13.16
C GLU A 12 0.45 -7.07 11.85
N ILE A 13 1.18 -8.18 11.92
CA ILE A 13 1.74 -8.87 10.77
C ILE A 13 1.05 -10.20 10.61
N PHE A 14 0.55 -10.45 9.41
CA PHE A 14 -0.10 -11.68 9.00
C PHE A 14 0.72 -12.35 7.89
N ILE A 15 0.83 -13.66 7.94
CA ILE A 15 1.56 -14.46 6.95
C ILE A 15 0.62 -15.53 6.42
N GLY A 16 0.46 -15.60 5.11
CA GLY A 16 -0.38 -16.59 4.45
C GLY A 16 -0.73 -16.24 3.01
N PRO A 17 -1.55 -17.06 2.35
CA PRO A 17 -2.07 -16.75 1.02
C PRO A 17 -2.87 -15.45 1.00
N LEU A 18 -2.65 -14.63 -0.03
CA LEU A 18 -3.23 -13.29 -0.11
C LEU A 18 -4.77 -13.29 0.00
N ALA A 19 -5.42 -14.20 -0.71
CA ALA A 19 -6.89 -14.28 -0.71
C ALA A 19 -7.45 -14.54 0.69
N ASP A 20 -6.82 -15.42 1.46
CA ASP A 20 -7.26 -15.78 2.81
C ASP A 20 -7.04 -14.61 3.78
N ILE A 21 -5.89 -13.93 3.64
CA ILE A 21 -5.55 -12.77 4.47
C ILE A 21 -6.52 -11.61 4.20
N LEU A 22 -6.77 -11.26 2.94
CA LEU A 22 -7.64 -10.14 2.61
C LEU A 22 -9.07 -10.36 3.11
N SER A 23 -9.59 -11.58 3.01
CA SER A 23 -10.95 -11.89 3.49
C SER A 23 -11.09 -11.85 5.02
N GLY A 24 -9.98 -12.03 5.77
CA GLY A 24 -10.01 -12.15 7.23
C GLY A 24 -9.41 -11.00 8.03
N VAL A 25 -8.73 -10.06 7.37
CA VAL A 25 -7.90 -9.04 8.05
C VAL A 25 -8.28 -7.61 7.71
N LEU A 26 -8.80 -7.36 6.51
CA LEU A 26 -9.16 -6.00 6.11
C LEU A 26 -10.25 -5.43 7.03
N PRO A 27 -10.14 -4.14 7.40
CA PRO A 27 -11.18 -3.51 8.21
C PRO A 27 -12.49 -3.43 7.43
N GLU A 28 -13.59 -3.33 8.17
CA GLU A 28 -14.88 -3.01 7.57
C GLU A 28 -14.84 -1.65 6.90
N GLY A 29 -15.59 -1.50 5.80
CA GLY A 29 -15.70 -0.27 5.06
C GLY A 29 -14.96 -0.31 3.72
N ARG A 30 -14.73 0.89 3.18
CA ARG A 30 -14.14 1.03 1.85
C ARG A 30 -12.63 0.81 1.89
N VAL A 31 -12.15 0.01 0.97
CA VAL A 31 -10.72 -0.21 0.72
C VAL A 31 -10.39 0.26 -0.70
N VAL A 32 -9.30 0.99 -0.85
CA VAL A 32 -8.71 1.38 -2.12
C VAL A 32 -7.29 0.81 -2.19
N VAL A 33 -6.96 0.19 -3.30
CA VAL A 33 -5.66 -0.45 -3.52
C VAL A 33 -4.72 0.50 -4.25
N VAL A 34 -3.46 0.52 -3.85
CA VAL A 34 -2.36 1.10 -4.63
C VAL A 34 -1.43 -0.03 -5.02
N SER A 35 -1.13 -0.16 -6.31
CA SER A 35 -0.31 -1.25 -6.83
C SER A 35 0.42 -0.82 -8.10
N ASP A 36 1.13 -1.73 -8.72
CA ASP A 36 1.67 -1.58 -10.07
C ASP A 36 1.01 -2.54 -11.06
N SER A 37 1.22 -2.32 -12.35
CA SER A 37 0.59 -3.10 -13.41
C SER A 37 0.98 -4.58 -13.41
N THR A 38 2.18 -4.91 -12.96
CA THR A 38 2.64 -6.29 -12.88
C THR A 38 1.90 -7.04 -11.77
N ILE A 39 1.80 -6.44 -10.61
CA ILE A 39 1.12 -7.02 -9.45
C ILE A 39 -0.38 -7.09 -9.69
N ASP A 40 -0.98 -6.03 -10.23
CA ASP A 40 -2.41 -6.03 -10.58
C ASP A 40 -2.75 -7.17 -11.53
N ARG A 41 -1.93 -7.40 -12.56
CA ARG A 41 -2.11 -8.52 -13.48
C ARG A 41 -1.98 -9.90 -12.81
N LEU A 42 -0.97 -10.07 -11.95
CA LEU A 42 -0.70 -11.35 -11.28
C LEU A 42 -1.77 -11.71 -10.25
N TYR A 43 -2.31 -10.73 -9.55
CA TYR A 43 -3.29 -10.89 -8.49
C TYR A 43 -4.69 -10.37 -8.85
N HIS A 44 -4.97 -10.23 -10.14
CA HIS A 44 -6.22 -9.64 -10.64
C HIS A 44 -7.47 -10.33 -10.08
N SER A 45 -7.47 -11.65 -9.97
CA SER A 45 -8.60 -12.40 -9.40
C SER A 45 -8.97 -11.99 -7.97
N VAL A 46 -8.02 -11.46 -7.23
CA VAL A 46 -8.19 -11.02 -5.84
C VAL A 46 -8.42 -9.50 -5.77
N LEU A 47 -7.72 -8.73 -6.60
CA LEU A 47 -7.72 -7.27 -6.53
C LEU A 47 -8.82 -6.60 -7.34
N ALA A 48 -9.40 -7.28 -8.33
CA ALA A 48 -10.43 -6.71 -9.23
C ALA A 48 -11.69 -6.18 -8.53
N GLN A 49 -11.95 -6.62 -7.31
CA GLN A 49 -13.08 -6.14 -6.51
C GLN A 49 -12.86 -4.75 -5.88
N TYR A 50 -11.62 -4.24 -5.91
CA TYR A 50 -11.26 -2.96 -5.29
C TYR A 50 -10.99 -1.90 -6.37
N ASP A 51 -11.32 -0.65 -6.05
CA ASP A 51 -10.77 0.48 -6.81
C ASP A 51 -9.26 0.49 -6.66
N THR A 52 -8.53 0.47 -7.78
CA THR A 52 -7.07 0.37 -7.78
C THR A 52 -6.43 1.57 -8.46
N VAL A 53 -5.45 2.16 -7.78
CA VAL A 53 -4.56 3.18 -8.32
C VAL A 53 -3.25 2.50 -8.70
N LEU A 54 -2.92 2.53 -10.00
CA LEU A 54 -1.67 1.97 -10.51
C LEU A 54 -0.60 3.05 -10.59
N ILE A 55 0.56 2.77 -10.01
CA ILE A 55 1.77 3.57 -10.18
C ILE A 55 2.66 2.94 -11.25
N GLY A 56 3.65 3.69 -11.74
CA GLY A 56 4.64 3.15 -12.69
C GLY A 56 5.53 2.07 -12.09
N LEU A 57 6.44 1.55 -12.88
CA LEU A 57 7.38 0.50 -12.52
C LEU A 57 8.79 1.07 -12.29
N GLY A 58 9.53 0.47 -11.37
CA GLY A 58 10.93 0.78 -11.12
C GLY A 58 11.17 1.93 -10.15
N GLU A 59 12.41 2.10 -9.72
CA GLU A 59 12.84 3.09 -8.72
C GLU A 59 12.52 4.53 -9.14
N SER A 60 12.50 4.82 -10.43
CA SER A 60 12.21 6.15 -10.98
C SER A 60 10.83 6.69 -10.64
N VAL A 61 9.88 5.83 -10.22
CA VAL A 61 8.53 6.27 -9.81
C VAL A 61 8.47 6.72 -8.35
N LYS A 62 9.50 6.52 -7.56
CA LYS A 62 9.54 6.99 -6.16
C LYS A 62 9.78 8.50 -6.09
N THR A 63 8.80 9.27 -6.52
CA THR A 63 8.88 10.73 -6.65
C THR A 63 7.65 11.43 -6.05
N MET A 64 7.80 12.72 -5.76
CA MET A 64 6.68 13.57 -5.35
C MET A 64 5.60 13.68 -6.42
N GLN A 65 5.97 13.61 -7.69
CA GLN A 65 5.02 13.61 -8.81
C GLN A 65 4.10 12.39 -8.77
N THR A 66 4.64 11.22 -8.44
CA THR A 66 3.84 10.00 -8.25
C THR A 66 2.90 10.14 -7.05
N VAL A 67 3.36 10.72 -5.95
CA VAL A 67 2.52 11.00 -4.78
C VAL A 67 1.37 11.94 -5.15
N GLU A 68 1.65 13.02 -5.87
CA GLU A 68 0.61 13.94 -6.34
C GLU A 68 -0.40 13.23 -7.25
N MET A 69 0.06 12.37 -8.14
CA MET A 69 -0.83 11.56 -8.99
C MET A 69 -1.74 10.67 -8.14
N ILE A 70 -1.21 10.02 -7.11
CA ILE A 70 -2.01 9.21 -6.17
C ILE A 70 -3.06 10.09 -5.48
N TYR A 71 -2.71 11.28 -5.00
CA TYR A 71 -3.67 12.20 -4.39
C TYR A 71 -4.81 12.57 -5.35
N ARG A 72 -4.50 12.88 -6.60
CA ARG A 72 -5.51 13.20 -7.62
C ARG A 72 -6.45 12.03 -7.86
N ARG A 73 -5.89 10.82 -7.97
CA ARG A 73 -6.70 9.60 -8.11
C ARG A 73 -7.56 9.33 -6.89
N PHE A 74 -7.05 9.55 -5.69
CA PHE A 74 -7.84 9.42 -4.46
C PHE A 74 -9.01 10.40 -4.43
N ILE A 75 -8.78 11.65 -4.84
CA ILE A 75 -9.84 12.67 -4.94
C ILE A 75 -10.90 12.25 -5.96
N GLU A 76 -10.50 11.81 -7.15
CA GLU A 76 -11.42 11.34 -8.20
C GLU A 76 -12.25 10.13 -7.75
N LEU A 77 -11.67 9.23 -6.97
CA LEU A 77 -12.35 8.06 -6.41
C LEU A 77 -13.19 8.39 -5.17
N GLY A 78 -13.15 9.63 -4.68
CA GLY A 78 -13.87 10.01 -3.46
C GLY A 78 -13.30 9.37 -2.19
N VAL A 79 -11.98 9.13 -2.15
CA VAL A 79 -11.31 8.63 -0.94
C VAL A 79 -11.40 9.68 0.16
N ASP A 80 -11.87 9.27 1.32
CA ASP A 80 -11.98 10.10 2.51
C ASP A 80 -11.22 9.48 3.69
N ARG A 81 -11.31 10.12 4.86
CA ARG A 81 -10.58 9.67 6.06
C ARG A 81 -11.06 8.34 6.64
N SER A 82 -12.21 7.84 6.22
CA SER A 82 -12.73 6.53 6.62
C SER A 82 -12.24 5.40 5.70
N THR A 83 -11.69 5.74 4.54
CA THR A 83 -11.18 4.77 3.58
C THR A 83 -9.85 4.17 4.07
N PHE A 84 -9.71 2.87 3.90
CA PHE A 84 -8.45 2.17 4.15
C PHE A 84 -7.65 2.04 2.85
N VAL A 85 -6.40 2.45 2.85
CA VAL A 85 -5.49 2.32 1.71
C VAL A 85 -4.66 1.05 1.86
N LEU A 86 -4.76 0.14 0.91
CA LEU A 86 -3.99 -1.10 0.87
C LEU A 86 -2.94 -1.01 -0.24
N ALA A 87 -1.67 -0.95 0.13
CA ALA A 87 -0.56 -1.03 -0.83
C ALA A 87 -0.21 -2.49 -1.09
N VAL A 88 -0.30 -2.93 -2.34
CA VAL A 88 0.00 -4.31 -2.74
C VAL A 88 1.16 -4.29 -3.72
N GLY A 89 2.34 -4.74 -3.31
CA GLY A 89 3.52 -4.73 -4.17
C GLY A 89 4.83 -4.94 -3.43
N GLY A 90 5.92 -4.63 -4.10
CA GLY A 90 7.26 -4.60 -3.53
C GLY A 90 7.54 -3.30 -2.78
N GLY A 91 8.79 -3.09 -2.39
CA GLY A 91 9.24 -1.94 -1.61
C GLY A 91 8.94 -0.58 -2.26
N ILE A 92 8.99 -0.49 -3.58
CA ILE A 92 8.65 0.74 -4.33
C ILE A 92 7.19 1.12 -4.08
N VAL A 93 6.28 0.18 -4.25
CA VAL A 93 4.84 0.40 -4.05
C VAL A 93 4.55 0.75 -2.60
N THR A 94 5.06 -0.02 -1.64
CA THR A 94 4.78 0.20 -0.21
C THR A 94 5.36 1.51 0.29
N ASP A 95 6.55 1.90 -0.15
CA ASP A 95 7.18 3.17 0.23
C ASP A 95 6.37 4.37 -0.28
N VAL A 96 6.00 4.39 -1.55
CA VAL A 96 5.26 5.50 -2.17
C VAL A 96 3.83 5.57 -1.65
N ALA A 97 3.14 4.44 -1.60
CA ALA A 97 1.77 4.39 -1.13
C ALA A 97 1.65 4.71 0.36
N GLY A 98 2.59 4.24 1.18
CA GLY A 98 2.65 4.57 2.59
C GLY A 98 2.89 6.06 2.83
N PHE A 99 3.78 6.68 2.06
CA PHE A 99 3.99 8.12 2.12
C PHE A 99 2.72 8.89 1.71
N ALA A 100 2.09 8.50 0.60
CA ALA A 100 0.85 9.14 0.14
C ALA A 100 -0.28 9.01 1.17
N ALA A 101 -0.49 7.81 1.73
CA ALA A 101 -1.54 7.56 2.71
C ALA A 101 -1.29 8.30 4.03
N SER A 102 -0.04 8.39 4.49
CA SER A 102 0.31 9.10 5.72
C SER A 102 0.16 10.62 5.63
N THR A 103 0.08 11.16 4.44
CA THR A 103 -0.01 12.61 4.19
C THR A 103 -1.33 13.06 3.57
N TYR A 104 -2.06 12.17 2.87
CA TYR A 104 -3.36 12.48 2.29
C TYR A 104 -4.38 12.80 3.39
N MET A 105 -5.08 13.93 3.27
CA MET A 105 -6.07 14.39 4.25
C MET A 105 -5.57 14.36 5.71
N ARG A 106 -4.30 14.68 5.95
CA ARG A 106 -3.60 14.59 7.25
C ARG A 106 -3.39 13.16 7.75
N GLY A 107 -3.41 12.20 6.86
CA GLY A 107 -3.24 10.78 7.12
C GLY A 107 -4.54 10.00 7.11
N VAL A 108 -4.54 8.92 6.36
CA VAL A 108 -5.59 7.90 6.35
C VAL A 108 -5.01 6.57 6.82
N LYS A 109 -5.85 5.66 7.27
CA LYS A 109 -5.39 4.32 7.67
C LYS A 109 -4.90 3.55 6.45
N PHE A 110 -3.81 2.82 6.61
CA PHE A 110 -3.24 2.03 5.53
C PHE A 110 -2.58 0.74 6.02
N GLY A 111 -2.34 -0.16 5.11
CA GLY A 111 -1.62 -1.40 5.33
C GLY A 111 -0.87 -1.83 4.09
N PHE A 112 0.02 -2.79 4.25
CA PHE A 112 0.89 -3.31 3.20
C PHE A 112 0.66 -4.80 2.97
N VAL A 113 0.59 -5.18 1.71
CA VAL A 113 0.76 -6.55 1.25
C VAL A 113 2.08 -6.59 0.49
N SER A 114 3.08 -7.18 1.11
CA SER A 114 4.43 -7.24 0.55
C SER A 114 4.60 -8.46 -0.32
N THR A 115 4.85 -8.25 -1.60
CA THR A 115 4.96 -9.31 -2.62
C THR A 115 6.40 -9.72 -2.95
N THR A 116 7.39 -9.04 -2.35
CA THR A 116 8.81 -9.37 -2.51
C THR A 116 9.45 -9.74 -1.18
N LEU A 117 10.50 -10.55 -1.21
CA LEU A 117 11.24 -10.91 0.00
C LEU A 117 11.78 -9.67 0.72
N LEU A 118 12.41 -8.74 0.00
CA LEU A 118 12.94 -7.52 0.58
C LEU A 118 11.84 -6.66 1.22
N GLY A 119 10.68 -6.56 0.58
CA GLY A 119 9.53 -5.88 1.14
C GLY A 119 9.05 -6.54 2.44
N GLN A 120 9.01 -7.86 2.49
CA GLN A 120 8.55 -8.62 3.66
C GLN A 120 9.49 -8.47 4.88
N VAL A 121 10.81 -8.41 4.65
CA VAL A 121 11.80 -8.39 5.75
C VAL A 121 12.29 -6.99 6.11
N ASP A 122 12.04 -5.98 5.30
CA ASP A 122 12.55 -4.62 5.48
C ASP A 122 11.50 -3.54 5.20
N ALA A 123 11.16 -3.31 3.93
CA ALA A 123 10.44 -2.11 3.51
C ALA A 123 9.07 -1.93 4.17
N SER A 124 8.29 -3.00 4.36
CA SER A 124 6.95 -2.92 4.94
C SER A 124 6.92 -3.09 6.47
N VAL A 125 7.99 -3.57 7.08
CA VAL A 125 8.06 -3.87 8.51
C VAL A 125 8.78 -2.77 9.30
N GLY A 126 9.73 -2.08 8.69
CA GLY A 126 10.59 -1.10 9.36
C GLY A 126 9.92 0.22 9.76
N GLY A 127 8.65 0.41 9.43
CA GLY A 127 7.93 1.66 9.71
C GLY A 127 8.43 2.84 8.89
N LYS A 128 9.09 2.57 7.76
CA LYS A 128 9.64 3.57 6.86
C LYS A 128 8.83 3.61 5.57
N ASN A 129 8.53 4.80 5.12
CA ASN A 129 8.03 5.06 3.76
C ASN A 129 8.64 6.37 3.27
N GLY A 130 8.60 6.61 1.98
CA GLY A 130 9.20 7.83 1.45
C GLY A 130 9.38 7.79 -0.06
N VAL A 131 9.82 8.93 -0.57
CA VAL A 131 10.15 9.13 -1.97
C VAL A 131 11.52 9.79 -2.10
N ASN A 132 12.04 9.82 -3.32
CA ASN A 132 13.32 10.44 -3.61
C ASN A 132 13.12 11.86 -4.16
N VAL A 133 13.96 12.80 -3.72
CA VAL A 133 14.06 14.16 -4.25
C VAL A 133 15.53 14.42 -4.55
N ASP A 134 15.86 14.70 -5.81
CA ASP A 134 17.23 14.96 -6.27
C ASP A 134 18.24 13.89 -5.81
N GLY A 135 17.84 12.60 -5.83
CA GLY A 135 18.66 11.48 -5.39
C GLY A 135 18.71 11.23 -3.89
N TYR A 136 17.99 12.01 -3.09
CA TYR A 136 17.90 11.86 -1.64
C TYR A 136 16.51 11.31 -1.23
N LYS A 137 16.52 10.44 -0.24
CA LYS A 137 15.27 9.88 0.35
C LYS A 137 14.68 10.83 1.38
#